data_f30a95798bfbcd6e4eea3417971e19b9
#
_entry.id   f30a95798bfbcd6e4eea3417971e19b9
#
_cell.length_a   1.000
_cell.length_b   1.000
_cell.length_c   1.000
_cell.angle_alpha   90.00
_cell.angle_beta   90.00
_cell.angle_gamma   90.00
#
_symmetry.space_group_name_H-M   'P 1'
#
loop_
_entity.id
_entity.type
_entity.pdbx_description
1 polymer ?
#
loop_
_entity_poly.entity_id
_entity_poly.type
_entity_poly.pdbx_seq_one_letter_code
_entity_poly.pdbx_strand_id
1 'polypeptide(L)'
;MAAPRVLIADKLSPAAAQIFKDRGIETDTKVGLDKEQLAEIIGRYDGLAVRSATKVSEKVLAKATGLKVIGRAGIGVDNIDVPVATGRGIIVMNTPFGNSITTAEHTISLMMALARQIPEADRSTQAGKWEKSRFMGVEVTSKTLGIIGCGNIGSIVADRAHGLRMKVIGYDPFLTDERAIDLGVERVSLEELLRRADFITLHTPLTEKTKNIINAQSIATMKKGVRIINCARGGLVVEADLADAIKSGHVAGAAVDVYEVEPPKENVLFGLPNVICTPHLGASTSEAQENVALQVAEQMADFLLTGAISNAVNFPSITAEEAPKLRPFVKLAEQLGSFAGQLTDAAPNFIRVEYAGDVADMNTRALSSAAISGALRHFLHVNMVSGPIVAKERGIKVEEVRRGQEGAYETYMRVTVRINSQERAVAGTVFSDGKPRIIQINRTPVDADFAPNLLYTENADKPGYIGALGTLLGAEGVNIATFNLGREAPGAKALALVSVDEPVQDSTLAKVLALPHVFRAARLSF
;
A
#
# COMPACT_ATOMS: atom_id res chain seq x y z
N MET A 1 -1.10 -11.04 -25.23
CA MET A 1 -0.29 -10.01 -24.52
C MET A 1 1.11 -10.56 -24.39
N ALA A 2 2.16 -9.73 -24.45
CA ALA A 2 3.52 -10.18 -24.16
C ALA A 2 3.61 -10.66 -22.68
N ALA A 3 4.50 -11.62 -22.41
CA ALA A 3 4.74 -12.09 -21.05
C ALA A 3 5.28 -10.94 -20.19
N PRO A 4 4.83 -10.80 -18.93
CA PRO A 4 5.41 -9.81 -18.01
C PRO A 4 6.90 -10.07 -17.78
N ARG A 5 7.66 -9.00 -17.51
CA ARG A 5 9.10 -9.10 -17.24
C ARG A 5 9.42 -8.56 -15.84
N VAL A 6 10.21 -9.32 -15.08
CA VAL A 6 10.65 -8.96 -13.72
C VAL A 6 12.16 -8.85 -13.66
N LEU A 7 12.68 -7.78 -13.06
CA LEU A 7 14.08 -7.62 -12.69
C LEU A 7 14.27 -7.99 -11.22
N ILE A 8 15.17 -8.92 -10.94
CA ILE A 8 15.70 -9.19 -9.60
C ILE A 8 17.02 -8.41 -9.47
N ALA A 9 17.02 -7.35 -8.65
CA ALA A 9 18.16 -6.43 -8.55
C ALA A 9 19.05 -6.69 -7.33
N ASP A 10 18.60 -7.51 -6.38
CA ASP A 10 19.37 -7.93 -5.20
C ASP A 10 19.56 -9.46 -5.17
N LYS A 11 20.51 -9.90 -4.36
CA LYS A 11 20.75 -11.34 -4.14
C LYS A 11 19.54 -11.96 -3.42
N LEU A 12 18.72 -12.73 -4.14
CA LEU A 12 17.62 -13.54 -3.65
C LEU A 12 17.91 -15.03 -3.81
N SER A 13 17.14 -15.89 -3.13
CA SER A 13 17.16 -17.32 -3.39
C SER A 13 16.84 -17.60 -4.87
N PRO A 14 17.56 -18.51 -5.53
CA PRO A 14 17.25 -18.92 -6.90
C PRO A 14 15.82 -19.41 -7.09
N ALA A 15 15.17 -19.89 -6.04
CA ALA A 15 13.78 -20.32 -6.06
C ALA A 15 12.81 -19.18 -6.46
N ALA A 16 13.13 -17.91 -6.16
CA ALA A 16 12.30 -16.77 -6.60
C ALA A 16 12.27 -16.64 -8.13
N ALA A 17 13.43 -16.77 -8.79
CA ALA A 17 13.51 -16.76 -10.26
C ALA A 17 12.79 -17.96 -10.88
N GLN A 18 12.85 -19.14 -10.22
CA GLN A 18 12.16 -20.34 -10.66
C GLN A 18 10.62 -20.16 -10.59
N ILE A 19 10.08 -19.57 -9.51
CA ILE A 19 8.65 -19.26 -9.39
C ILE A 19 8.17 -18.38 -10.55
N PHE A 20 8.88 -17.29 -10.85
CA PHE A 20 8.50 -16.42 -11.97
C PHE A 20 8.50 -17.19 -13.29
N LYS A 21 9.53 -18.01 -13.54
CA LYS A 21 9.65 -18.83 -14.75
C LYS A 21 8.52 -19.85 -14.87
N ASP A 22 8.20 -20.57 -13.80
CA ASP A 22 7.14 -21.60 -13.77
C ASP A 22 5.76 -20.97 -14.01
N ARG A 23 5.62 -19.71 -13.65
CA ARG A 23 4.41 -18.90 -13.86
C ARG A 23 4.39 -18.17 -15.22
N GLY A 24 5.37 -18.39 -16.11
CA GLY A 24 5.43 -17.79 -17.45
C GLY A 24 5.85 -16.31 -17.46
N ILE A 25 6.57 -15.85 -16.43
CA ILE A 25 7.09 -14.48 -16.30
C ILE A 25 8.57 -14.48 -16.69
N GLU A 26 8.95 -13.62 -17.64
CA GLU A 26 10.36 -13.44 -17.99
C GLU A 26 11.11 -12.78 -16.84
N THR A 27 12.31 -13.29 -16.52
CA THR A 27 13.06 -12.83 -15.34
C THR A 27 14.53 -12.61 -15.67
N ASP A 28 15.01 -11.41 -15.36
CA ASP A 28 16.45 -11.07 -15.39
C ASP A 28 16.95 -10.91 -13.97
N THR A 29 18.13 -11.47 -13.67
CA THR A 29 18.81 -11.25 -12.39
C THR A 29 20.08 -10.43 -12.62
N LYS A 30 20.13 -9.21 -12.07
CA LYS A 30 21.24 -8.27 -12.19
C LYS A 30 21.51 -7.62 -10.84
N VAL A 31 22.45 -8.19 -10.11
CA VAL A 31 22.78 -7.77 -8.74
C VAL A 31 23.90 -6.74 -8.75
N GLY A 32 23.84 -5.78 -7.80
CA GLY A 32 24.90 -4.79 -7.59
C GLY A 32 24.86 -3.61 -8.55
N LEU A 33 23.71 -3.35 -9.17
CA LEU A 33 23.50 -2.17 -9.99
C LEU A 33 23.53 -0.90 -9.12
N ASP A 34 24.24 0.12 -9.56
CA ASP A 34 24.12 1.45 -9.00
C ASP A 34 22.82 2.14 -9.46
N LYS A 35 22.54 3.33 -8.92
CA LYS A 35 21.30 4.07 -9.21
C LYS A 35 21.17 4.46 -10.68
N GLU A 36 22.27 4.78 -11.32
CA GLU A 36 22.34 5.18 -12.73
C GLU A 36 22.06 3.97 -13.64
N GLN A 37 22.74 2.87 -13.41
CA GLN A 37 22.58 1.63 -14.16
C GLN A 37 21.15 1.07 -14.02
N LEU A 38 20.57 1.12 -12.81
CA LEU A 38 19.21 0.67 -12.58
C LEU A 38 18.20 1.58 -13.33
N ALA A 39 18.40 2.91 -13.28
CA ALA A 39 17.54 3.86 -13.97
C ALA A 39 17.54 3.69 -15.50
N GLU A 40 18.66 3.26 -16.11
CA GLU A 40 18.75 3.03 -17.55
C GLU A 40 17.92 1.85 -18.05
N ILE A 41 17.74 0.84 -17.22
CA ILE A 41 17.10 -0.42 -17.66
C ILE A 41 15.69 -0.62 -17.12
N ILE A 42 15.31 0.05 -16.01
CA ILE A 42 14.08 -0.24 -15.26
C ILE A 42 12.80 -0.05 -16.09
N GLY A 43 12.80 0.85 -17.05
CA GLY A 43 11.64 1.11 -17.92
C GLY A 43 11.23 -0.07 -18.83
N ARG A 44 12.04 -1.13 -18.90
CA ARG A 44 11.79 -2.33 -19.69
C ARG A 44 11.07 -3.45 -18.92
N TYR A 45 10.83 -3.25 -17.62
CA TYR A 45 10.28 -4.25 -16.72
C TYR A 45 8.92 -3.84 -16.18
N ASP A 46 8.07 -4.84 -15.97
CA ASP A 46 6.77 -4.71 -15.30
C ASP A 46 6.90 -4.83 -13.78
N GLY A 47 7.90 -5.56 -13.29
CA GLY A 47 8.17 -5.78 -11.87
C GLY A 47 9.63 -5.63 -11.51
N LEU A 48 9.89 -5.17 -10.27
CA LEU A 48 11.21 -5.04 -9.67
C LEU A 48 11.23 -5.73 -8.30
N ALA A 49 12.04 -6.77 -8.15
CA ALA A 49 12.26 -7.45 -6.88
C ALA A 49 13.58 -6.99 -6.24
N VAL A 50 13.52 -6.49 -5.01
CA VAL A 50 14.67 -5.96 -4.26
C VAL A 50 14.72 -6.49 -2.82
N ARG A 51 15.87 -6.34 -2.17
CA ARG A 51 16.06 -6.42 -0.72
C ARG A 51 16.48 -5.06 -0.18
N SER A 52 17.46 -5.03 0.72
CA SER A 52 17.94 -3.82 1.38
C SER A 52 19.10 -3.12 0.65
N ALA A 53 19.83 -3.79 -0.24
CA ALA A 53 21.00 -3.23 -0.89
C ALA A 53 20.65 -2.24 -2.01
N THR A 54 19.61 -2.53 -2.78
CA THR A 54 19.14 -1.66 -3.87
C THR A 54 18.27 -0.53 -3.34
N LYS A 55 18.65 0.72 -3.64
CA LYS A 55 17.83 1.91 -3.34
C LYS A 55 16.98 2.30 -4.55
N VAL A 56 15.65 2.23 -4.39
CA VAL A 56 14.67 2.65 -5.41
C VAL A 56 14.24 4.08 -5.14
N SER A 57 15.09 5.01 -5.57
CA SER A 57 14.90 6.45 -5.37
C SER A 57 14.01 7.08 -6.43
N GLU A 58 13.59 8.34 -6.22
CA GLU A 58 12.87 9.14 -7.20
C GLU A 58 13.54 9.14 -8.58
N LYS A 59 14.89 9.23 -8.63
CA LYS A 59 15.66 9.20 -9.89
C LYS A 59 15.44 7.90 -10.67
N VAL A 60 15.41 6.74 -9.99
CA VAL A 60 15.13 5.44 -10.60
C VAL A 60 13.68 5.39 -11.07
N LEU A 61 12.75 5.78 -10.19
CA LEU A 61 11.31 5.77 -10.47
C LEU A 61 10.94 6.71 -11.61
N ALA A 62 11.67 7.82 -11.82
CA ALA A 62 11.46 8.73 -12.94
C ALA A 62 11.61 8.06 -14.31
N LYS A 63 12.41 7.00 -14.40
CA LYS A 63 12.64 6.21 -15.63
C LYS A 63 11.80 4.92 -15.71
N ALA A 64 11.04 4.60 -14.67
CA ALA A 64 10.26 3.37 -14.53
C ALA A 64 8.91 3.46 -15.28
N THR A 65 8.91 3.72 -16.57
CA THR A 65 7.71 3.99 -17.38
C THR A 65 6.79 2.77 -17.56
N GLY A 66 7.32 1.54 -17.49
CA GLY A 66 6.57 0.29 -17.62
C GLY A 66 6.30 -0.41 -16.29
N LEU A 67 6.91 0.06 -15.19
CA LEU A 67 6.90 -0.63 -13.92
C LEU A 67 5.52 -0.56 -13.25
N LYS A 68 4.99 -1.71 -12.84
CA LYS A 68 3.68 -1.87 -12.19
C LYS A 68 3.79 -2.22 -10.71
N VAL A 69 4.85 -2.98 -10.34
CA VAL A 69 5.03 -3.48 -8.99
C VAL A 69 6.50 -3.49 -8.57
N ILE A 70 6.74 -3.14 -7.31
CA ILE A 70 8.01 -3.34 -6.62
C ILE A 70 7.76 -4.29 -5.46
N GLY A 71 8.45 -5.43 -5.45
CA GLY A 71 8.44 -6.38 -4.36
C GLY A 71 9.71 -6.25 -3.51
N ARG A 72 9.55 -5.97 -2.23
CA ARG A 72 10.65 -5.96 -1.28
C ARG A 72 10.66 -7.27 -0.49
N ALA A 73 11.70 -8.09 -0.67
CA ALA A 73 11.91 -9.30 0.11
C ALA A 73 12.36 -8.95 1.54
N GLY A 74 11.38 -8.77 2.44
CA GLY A 74 11.53 -8.39 3.85
C GLY A 74 10.45 -7.39 4.29
N ILE A 75 10.45 -7.00 5.57
CA ILE A 75 9.37 -6.20 6.18
C ILE A 75 9.49 -4.71 5.84
N GLY A 76 10.65 -4.10 6.10
CA GLY A 76 10.84 -2.66 5.90
C GLY A 76 10.94 -2.28 4.43
N VAL A 77 10.48 -1.09 4.07
CA VAL A 77 10.55 -0.55 2.70
C VAL A 77 11.32 0.76 2.65
N ASP A 78 12.18 1.00 3.63
CA ASP A 78 12.92 2.26 3.83
C ASP A 78 13.88 2.60 2.65
N ASN A 79 14.25 1.60 1.86
CA ASN A 79 15.05 1.75 0.66
C ASN A 79 14.24 2.06 -0.62
N ILE A 80 12.92 2.21 -0.51
CA ILE A 80 11.99 2.50 -1.62
C ILE A 80 11.29 3.82 -1.35
N ASP A 81 11.31 4.74 -2.31
CA ASP A 81 10.52 5.97 -2.26
C ASP A 81 9.05 5.68 -2.54
N VAL A 82 8.35 5.22 -1.48
CA VAL A 82 6.94 4.81 -1.57
C VAL A 82 6.02 5.94 -2.02
N PRO A 83 6.13 7.19 -1.55
CA PRO A 83 5.33 8.31 -2.06
C PRO A 83 5.47 8.52 -3.57
N VAL A 84 6.70 8.53 -4.08
CA VAL A 84 6.94 8.68 -5.52
C VAL A 84 6.43 7.48 -6.31
N ALA A 85 6.63 6.25 -5.82
CA ALA A 85 6.08 5.04 -6.44
C ALA A 85 4.55 5.11 -6.52
N THR A 86 3.90 5.55 -5.44
CA THR A 86 2.44 5.74 -5.37
C THR A 86 1.96 6.77 -6.39
N GLY A 87 2.61 7.93 -6.47
CA GLY A 87 2.29 8.97 -7.46
C GLY A 87 2.37 8.46 -8.91
N ARG A 88 3.21 7.45 -9.17
CA ARG A 88 3.37 6.80 -10.48
C ARG A 88 2.47 5.58 -10.71
N GLY A 89 1.66 5.20 -9.73
CA GLY A 89 0.77 4.03 -9.82
C GLY A 89 1.46 2.68 -9.63
N ILE A 90 2.66 2.69 -9.06
CA ILE A 90 3.42 1.49 -8.81
C ILE A 90 3.02 0.91 -7.46
N ILE A 91 2.58 -0.33 -7.44
CA ILE A 91 2.29 -1.07 -6.21
C ILE A 91 3.60 -1.42 -5.52
N VAL A 92 3.70 -1.16 -4.22
CA VAL A 92 4.86 -1.56 -3.40
C VAL A 92 4.41 -2.63 -2.42
N MET A 93 4.97 -3.83 -2.55
CA MET A 93 4.68 -4.99 -1.72
C MET A 93 5.88 -5.33 -0.84
N ASN A 94 5.63 -5.80 0.37
CA ASN A 94 6.65 -6.35 1.25
C ASN A 94 6.31 -7.79 1.67
N THR A 95 7.17 -8.41 2.50
CA THR A 95 6.95 -9.77 3.01
C THR A 95 6.93 -9.75 4.55
N PRO A 96 5.80 -9.36 5.17
CA PRO A 96 5.73 -9.07 6.59
C PRO A 96 5.86 -10.29 7.51
N PHE A 97 5.76 -11.51 6.96
CA PHE A 97 5.79 -12.74 7.74
C PHE A 97 7.07 -13.56 7.54
N GLY A 98 7.82 -13.32 6.45
CA GLY A 98 8.93 -14.18 6.03
C GLY A 98 10.14 -14.19 6.97
N ASN A 99 10.34 -13.16 7.80
CA ASN A 99 11.46 -13.06 8.73
C ASN A 99 11.05 -12.70 10.17
N SER A 100 9.77 -12.79 10.51
CA SER A 100 9.28 -12.39 11.84
C SER A 100 9.83 -13.29 12.94
N ILE A 101 9.87 -14.61 12.72
CA ILE A 101 10.44 -15.59 13.66
C ILE A 101 11.92 -15.31 13.86
N THR A 102 12.69 -15.16 12.79
CA THR A 102 14.13 -14.93 12.81
C THR A 102 14.49 -13.66 13.60
N THR A 103 13.78 -12.56 13.36
CA THR A 103 14.02 -11.31 14.10
C THR A 103 13.67 -11.46 15.58
N ALA A 104 12.59 -12.16 15.91
CA ALA A 104 12.21 -12.43 17.29
C ALA A 104 13.27 -13.29 18.02
N GLU A 105 13.75 -14.34 17.38
CA GLU A 105 14.80 -15.21 17.93
C GLU A 105 16.13 -14.48 18.08
N HIS A 106 16.50 -13.63 17.12
CA HIS A 106 17.67 -12.76 17.24
C HIS A 106 17.55 -11.80 18.44
N THR A 107 16.38 -11.21 18.63
CA THR A 107 16.07 -10.34 19.79
C THR A 107 16.26 -11.09 21.12
N ILE A 108 15.70 -12.29 21.24
CA ILE A 108 15.84 -13.12 22.46
C ILE A 108 17.32 -13.54 22.66
N SER A 109 18.01 -13.89 21.58
CA SER A 109 19.44 -14.24 21.64
C SER A 109 20.29 -13.08 22.15
N LEU A 110 20.06 -11.86 21.65
CA LEU A 110 20.74 -10.65 22.11
C LEU A 110 20.35 -10.30 23.56
N MET A 111 19.09 -10.46 23.95
CA MET A 111 18.65 -10.25 25.32
C MET A 111 19.37 -11.19 26.31
N MET A 112 19.48 -12.46 25.97
CA MET A 112 20.18 -13.47 26.79
C MET A 112 21.70 -13.23 26.82
N ALA A 113 22.30 -12.90 25.68
CA ALA A 113 23.70 -12.53 25.59
C ALA A 113 24.04 -11.30 26.44
N LEU A 114 23.17 -10.28 26.42
CA LEU A 114 23.30 -9.08 27.22
C LEU A 114 23.11 -9.36 28.72
N ALA A 115 22.12 -10.17 29.11
CA ALA A 115 21.86 -10.55 30.48
C ALA A 115 23.04 -11.26 31.14
N ARG A 116 23.80 -12.03 30.34
CA ARG A 116 24.91 -12.87 30.81
C ARG A 116 26.29 -12.36 30.39
N GLN A 117 26.39 -11.19 29.70
CA GLN A 117 27.63 -10.58 29.20
C GLN A 117 28.48 -11.56 28.33
N ILE A 118 27.81 -12.40 27.53
CA ILE A 118 28.43 -13.50 26.80
C ILE A 118 29.53 -13.03 25.86
N PRO A 119 29.36 -11.99 25.00
CA PRO A 119 30.41 -11.60 24.04
C PRO A 119 31.68 -11.08 24.70
N GLU A 120 31.58 -10.41 25.86
CA GLU A 120 32.73 -9.90 26.60
C GLU A 120 33.44 -11.03 27.35
N ALA A 121 32.68 -11.94 27.95
CA ALA A 121 33.23 -13.11 28.63
C ALA A 121 33.97 -14.03 27.67
N ASP A 122 33.38 -14.28 26.49
CA ASP A 122 34.03 -15.06 25.42
C ASP A 122 35.35 -14.43 24.98
N ARG A 123 35.34 -13.14 24.67
CA ARG A 123 36.54 -12.39 24.26
C ARG A 123 37.65 -12.44 25.32
N SER A 124 37.28 -12.28 26.60
CA SER A 124 38.24 -12.36 27.71
C SER A 124 38.86 -13.74 27.83
N THR A 125 38.03 -14.78 27.75
CA THR A 125 38.50 -16.18 27.86
C THR A 125 39.38 -16.58 26.68
N GLN A 126 39.02 -16.23 25.44
CA GLN A 126 39.84 -16.47 24.26
C GLN A 126 41.16 -15.71 24.30
N ALA A 127 41.23 -14.57 24.98
CA ALA A 127 42.48 -13.84 25.24
C ALA A 127 43.31 -14.44 26.41
N GLY A 128 42.95 -15.63 26.89
CA GLY A 128 43.67 -16.33 27.95
C GLY A 128 43.40 -15.80 29.37
N LYS A 129 42.38 -14.96 29.57
CA LYS A 129 42.05 -14.41 30.88
C LYS A 129 40.92 -15.22 31.55
N TRP A 130 41.08 -15.48 32.85
CA TRP A 130 40.08 -16.20 33.65
C TRP A 130 39.41 -15.25 34.67
N GLU A 131 38.50 -14.37 34.20
CA GLU A 131 37.95 -13.26 34.99
C GLU A 131 36.52 -13.56 35.50
N LYS A 132 36.31 -14.74 36.13
CA LYS A 132 34.97 -15.22 36.52
C LYS A 132 34.14 -14.20 37.31
N SER A 133 34.76 -13.48 38.25
CA SER A 133 34.08 -12.51 39.11
C SER A 133 33.69 -11.21 38.42
N ARG A 134 34.27 -10.93 37.22
CA ARG A 134 33.96 -9.74 36.42
C ARG A 134 32.60 -9.84 35.71
N PHE A 135 32.22 -11.05 35.32
CA PHE A 135 31.03 -11.28 34.52
C PHE A 135 29.84 -11.74 35.36
N MET A 136 29.36 -10.80 36.24
CA MET A 136 28.16 -11.02 37.06
C MET A 136 26.92 -10.65 36.27
N GLY A 137 26.26 -11.65 35.68
CA GLY A 137 25.01 -11.49 34.91
C GLY A 137 23.76 -11.38 35.81
N VAL A 138 22.61 -11.36 35.16
CA VAL A 138 21.30 -11.41 35.81
C VAL A 138 20.47 -12.56 35.24
N GLU A 139 19.57 -13.11 36.05
CA GLU A 139 18.55 -14.03 35.62
C GLU A 139 17.39 -13.26 34.97
N VAL A 140 16.78 -13.82 33.93
CA VAL A 140 15.60 -13.24 33.28
C VAL A 140 14.29 -13.73 33.90
N THR A 141 14.29 -14.86 34.58
CA THR A 141 13.12 -15.42 35.29
C THR A 141 12.50 -14.40 36.24
N SER A 142 11.19 -14.22 36.14
CA SER A 142 10.41 -13.26 36.92
C SER A 142 10.72 -11.77 36.69
N LYS A 143 11.66 -11.43 35.77
CA LYS A 143 11.89 -10.05 35.33
C LYS A 143 10.79 -9.60 34.41
N THR A 144 10.56 -8.31 34.33
CA THR A 144 9.57 -7.70 33.47
C THR A 144 10.20 -7.32 32.13
N LEU A 145 9.69 -7.90 31.04
CA LEU A 145 9.99 -7.48 29.68
C LEU A 145 8.93 -6.50 29.20
N GLY A 146 9.33 -5.29 28.87
CA GLY A 146 8.50 -4.29 28.19
C GLY A 146 8.66 -4.39 26.68
N ILE A 147 7.57 -4.64 25.97
CA ILE A 147 7.54 -4.74 24.51
C ILE A 147 6.89 -3.49 23.93
N ILE A 148 7.63 -2.68 23.18
CA ILE A 148 7.11 -1.53 22.43
C ILE A 148 6.83 -1.99 21.00
N GLY A 149 5.54 -2.18 20.68
CA GLY A 149 5.06 -2.77 19.42
C GLY A 149 4.76 -4.27 19.55
N CYS A 150 3.48 -4.62 19.66
CA CYS A 150 2.98 -6.00 19.83
C CYS A 150 2.45 -6.60 18.51
N GLY A 151 3.03 -6.19 17.36
CA GLY A 151 2.73 -6.74 16.04
C GLY A 151 3.34 -8.13 15.83
N ASN A 152 3.62 -8.49 14.57
CA ASN A 152 4.09 -9.83 14.19
C ASN A 152 5.34 -10.29 14.96
N ILE A 153 6.35 -9.43 15.08
CA ILE A 153 7.61 -9.78 15.79
C ILE A 153 7.39 -9.72 17.30
N GLY A 154 6.80 -8.62 17.80
CA GLY A 154 6.59 -8.45 19.24
C GLY A 154 5.75 -9.55 19.88
N SER A 155 4.75 -10.09 19.17
CA SER A 155 3.94 -11.22 19.64
C SER A 155 4.76 -12.51 19.78
N ILE A 156 5.69 -12.79 18.85
CA ILE A 156 6.58 -13.95 18.93
C ILE A 156 7.60 -13.76 20.07
N VAL A 157 8.12 -12.55 20.26
CA VAL A 157 9.02 -12.23 21.39
C VAL A 157 8.28 -12.45 22.72
N ALA A 158 7.02 -12.04 22.83
CA ALA A 158 6.21 -12.28 24.01
C ALA A 158 6.07 -13.78 24.33
N ASP A 159 5.75 -14.59 23.33
CA ASP A 159 5.65 -16.06 23.46
C ASP A 159 6.96 -16.67 23.96
N ARG A 160 8.09 -16.30 23.37
CA ARG A 160 9.42 -16.76 23.79
C ARG A 160 9.78 -16.31 25.21
N ALA A 161 9.43 -15.08 25.57
CA ALA A 161 9.65 -14.53 26.90
C ALA A 161 8.83 -15.27 27.99
N HIS A 162 7.61 -15.71 27.67
CA HIS A 162 6.82 -16.58 28.55
C HIS A 162 7.51 -17.93 28.77
N GLY A 163 8.10 -18.53 27.73
CA GLY A 163 8.93 -19.72 27.85
C GLY A 163 10.11 -19.55 28.81
N LEU A 164 10.67 -18.33 28.90
CA LEU A 164 11.70 -17.94 29.86
C LEU A 164 11.15 -17.52 31.23
N ARG A 165 9.84 -17.67 31.46
CA ARG A 165 9.12 -17.29 32.69
C ARG A 165 9.28 -15.81 33.05
N MET A 166 9.37 -14.93 32.07
CA MET A 166 9.32 -13.48 32.27
C MET A 166 7.88 -13.00 32.46
N LYS A 167 7.71 -11.85 33.12
CA LYS A 167 6.48 -11.07 33.09
C LYS A 167 6.52 -10.19 31.85
N VAL A 168 5.47 -10.22 31.01
CA VAL A 168 5.45 -9.47 29.77
C VAL A 168 4.40 -8.36 29.83
N ILE A 169 4.84 -7.13 29.66
CA ILE A 169 3.98 -5.96 29.52
C ILE A 169 4.18 -5.36 28.13
N GLY A 170 3.13 -4.83 27.50
CA GLY A 170 3.19 -4.34 26.14
C GLY A 170 2.51 -3.00 25.94
N TYR A 171 3.12 -2.17 25.11
CA TYR A 171 2.55 -0.95 24.57
C TYR A 171 2.50 -1.01 23.06
N ASP A 172 1.28 -0.88 22.53
CA ASP A 172 1.02 -0.73 21.09
C ASP A 172 -0.30 0.03 20.94
N PRO A 173 -0.37 1.12 20.15
CA PRO A 173 -1.62 1.87 19.95
C PRO A 173 -2.76 1.05 19.35
N PHE A 174 -2.45 -0.07 18.69
CA PHE A 174 -3.41 -0.94 18.01
C PHE A 174 -3.70 -2.24 18.77
N LEU A 175 -3.09 -2.45 19.92
CA LEU A 175 -3.32 -3.63 20.75
C LEU A 175 -4.68 -3.52 21.44
N THR A 176 -5.61 -4.41 21.12
CA THR A 176 -6.88 -4.54 21.84
C THR A 176 -6.71 -5.38 23.12
N ASP A 177 -7.66 -5.26 24.05
CA ASP A 177 -7.60 -6.01 25.30
C ASP A 177 -7.73 -7.52 25.03
N GLU A 178 -8.61 -7.94 24.09
CA GLU A 178 -8.72 -9.34 23.69
C GLU A 178 -7.38 -9.87 23.13
N ARG A 179 -6.75 -9.10 22.26
CA ARG A 179 -5.47 -9.52 21.67
C ARG A 179 -4.35 -9.58 22.70
N ALA A 180 -4.35 -8.68 23.67
CA ALA A 180 -3.39 -8.70 24.78
C ALA A 180 -3.55 -9.97 25.63
N ILE A 181 -4.79 -10.37 25.92
CA ILE A 181 -5.11 -11.63 26.65
C ILE A 181 -4.59 -12.84 25.85
N ASP A 182 -4.89 -12.92 24.53
CA ASP A 182 -4.43 -14.01 23.67
C ASP A 182 -2.90 -14.14 23.65
N LEU A 183 -2.19 -13.01 23.71
CA LEU A 183 -0.73 -12.97 23.72
C LEU A 183 -0.14 -13.20 25.14
N GLY A 184 -0.97 -13.23 26.19
CA GLY A 184 -0.53 -13.27 27.57
C GLY A 184 0.21 -12.00 28.00
N VAL A 185 0.01 -10.88 27.32
CA VAL A 185 0.68 -9.60 27.54
C VAL A 185 -0.22 -8.68 28.37
N GLU A 186 0.31 -8.11 29.45
CA GLU A 186 -0.38 -7.03 30.17
C GLU A 186 -0.28 -5.76 29.35
N ARG A 187 -1.41 -5.26 28.84
CA ARG A 187 -1.47 -3.98 28.10
C ARG A 187 -1.32 -2.81 29.04
N VAL A 188 -0.35 -1.93 28.79
CA VAL A 188 -0.05 -0.76 29.62
C VAL A 188 0.21 0.48 28.76
N SER A 189 0.23 1.67 29.37
CA SER A 189 0.70 2.88 28.71
C SER A 189 2.22 2.83 28.49
N LEU A 190 2.74 3.65 27.55
CA LEU A 190 4.18 3.73 27.32
C LEU A 190 4.92 4.17 28.61
N GLU A 191 4.39 5.17 29.32
CA GLU A 191 4.96 5.66 30.56
C GLU A 191 5.05 4.55 31.62
N GLU A 192 3.99 3.78 31.78
CA GLU A 192 3.96 2.67 32.70
C GLU A 192 4.94 1.56 32.31
N LEU A 193 5.05 1.23 31.02
CA LEU A 193 6.01 0.26 30.50
C LEU A 193 7.44 0.68 30.87
N LEU A 194 7.81 1.93 30.57
CA LEU A 194 9.15 2.47 30.85
C LEU A 194 9.50 2.37 32.33
N ARG A 195 8.55 2.70 33.21
CA ARG A 195 8.74 2.67 34.65
C ARG A 195 8.86 1.27 35.24
N ARG A 196 8.20 0.26 34.64
CA ARG A 196 8.08 -1.10 35.21
C ARG A 196 9.06 -2.10 34.64
N ALA A 197 9.54 -1.89 33.41
CA ALA A 197 10.36 -2.88 32.71
C ALA A 197 11.78 -3.01 33.31
N ASP A 198 12.27 -4.24 33.37
CA ASP A 198 13.68 -4.56 33.63
C ASP A 198 14.46 -4.71 32.33
N PHE A 199 13.78 -5.15 31.28
CA PHE A 199 14.25 -5.20 29.88
C PHE A 199 13.22 -4.52 28.99
N ILE A 200 13.67 -3.76 28.00
CA ILE A 200 12.81 -3.10 27.01
C ILE A 200 13.27 -3.54 25.64
N THR A 201 12.33 -3.97 24.80
CA THR A 201 12.59 -4.31 23.39
C THR A 201 11.62 -3.58 22.46
N LEU A 202 12.14 -3.12 21.31
CA LEU A 202 11.40 -2.33 20.34
C LEU A 202 11.09 -3.18 19.10
N HIS A 203 9.80 -3.16 18.69
CA HIS A 203 9.29 -3.88 17.51
C HIS A 203 8.27 -3.01 16.76
N THR A 204 8.55 -1.73 16.61
CA THR A 204 7.70 -0.75 15.96
C THR A 204 8.39 -0.16 14.71
N PRO A 205 7.65 0.24 13.67
CA PRO A 205 8.25 0.96 12.55
C PRO A 205 8.73 2.35 12.96
N LEU A 206 9.68 2.91 12.21
CA LEU A 206 10.08 4.30 12.34
C LEU A 206 9.04 5.20 11.67
N THR A 207 8.40 6.04 12.45
CA THR A 207 7.40 7.03 12.03
C THR A 207 7.64 8.33 12.80
N GLU A 208 6.97 9.42 12.44
CA GLU A 208 7.03 10.68 13.20
C GLU A 208 6.65 10.52 14.69
N LYS A 209 5.78 9.54 15.00
CA LYS A 209 5.34 9.27 16.39
C LYS A 209 6.28 8.36 17.16
N THR A 210 7.08 7.56 16.48
CA THR A 210 7.98 6.58 17.10
C THR A 210 9.43 6.99 17.03
N LYS A 211 9.76 7.97 16.19
CA LYS A 211 11.11 8.55 16.13
C LYS A 211 11.52 9.07 17.51
N ASN A 212 12.72 8.67 17.94
CA ASN A 212 13.28 9.05 19.23
C ASN A 212 12.39 8.70 20.43
N ILE A 213 11.61 7.63 20.35
CA ILE A 213 10.74 7.18 21.45
C ILE A 213 11.54 6.84 22.70
N ILE A 214 12.79 6.40 22.53
CA ILE A 214 13.79 6.24 23.58
C ILE A 214 14.82 7.38 23.46
N ASN A 215 14.78 8.29 24.41
CA ASN A 215 15.63 9.49 24.49
C ASN A 215 15.97 9.77 25.96
N ALA A 216 16.74 10.81 26.25
CA ALA A 216 17.16 11.15 27.61
C ALA A 216 15.97 11.29 28.59
N GLN A 217 14.86 11.91 28.14
CA GLN A 217 13.68 12.11 29.00
C GLN A 217 12.99 10.78 29.30
N SER A 218 12.77 9.93 28.31
CA SER A 218 12.15 8.62 28.50
C SER A 218 13.06 7.69 29.33
N ILE A 219 14.37 7.71 29.10
CA ILE A 219 15.35 6.94 29.88
C ILE A 219 15.33 7.34 31.35
N ALA A 220 15.22 8.63 31.68
CA ALA A 220 15.19 9.12 33.06
C ALA A 220 14.00 8.56 33.85
N THR A 221 12.90 8.14 33.21
CA THR A 221 11.74 7.51 33.84
C THR A 221 11.86 6.01 34.05
N MET A 222 12.87 5.37 33.43
CA MET A 222 13.08 3.93 33.52
C MET A 222 13.70 3.52 34.87
N LYS A 223 13.61 2.23 35.16
CA LYS A 223 14.32 1.66 36.30
C LYS A 223 15.83 1.81 36.12
N LYS A 224 16.52 2.17 37.20
CA LYS A 224 17.98 2.05 37.20
C LYS A 224 18.38 0.59 37.00
N GLY A 225 19.30 0.36 36.09
CA GLY A 225 19.74 -0.99 35.69
C GLY A 225 18.91 -1.64 34.61
N VAL A 226 18.01 -0.92 33.95
CA VAL A 226 17.26 -1.38 32.76
C VAL A 226 18.22 -1.78 31.64
N ARG A 227 17.78 -2.71 30.80
CA ARG A 227 18.48 -3.13 29.58
C ARG A 227 17.59 -2.89 28.36
N ILE A 228 18.19 -2.38 27.28
CA ILE A 228 17.45 -1.95 26.09
C ILE A 228 17.92 -2.77 24.88
N ILE A 229 16.98 -3.33 24.14
CA ILE A 229 17.23 -4.12 22.93
C ILE A 229 16.53 -3.45 21.74
N ASN A 230 17.26 -3.15 20.67
CA ASN A 230 16.71 -2.62 19.45
C ASN A 230 17.15 -3.45 18.24
N CYS A 231 16.25 -4.32 17.75
CA CYS A 231 16.35 -5.07 16.51
C CYS A 231 15.28 -4.60 15.50
N ALA A 232 14.70 -3.42 15.68
CA ALA A 232 13.62 -2.91 14.82
C ALA A 232 14.12 -1.90 13.79
N ARG A 233 14.38 -0.66 14.19
CA ARG A 233 14.87 0.42 13.30
C ARG A 233 15.83 1.35 14.03
N GLY A 234 16.84 1.83 13.30
CA GLY A 234 17.59 3.02 13.72
C GLY A 234 16.68 4.23 13.83
N GLY A 235 17.06 5.21 14.68
CA GLY A 235 16.24 6.40 14.93
C GLY A 235 15.06 6.21 15.88
N LEU A 236 14.78 4.99 16.37
CA LEU A 236 13.85 4.77 17.49
C LEU A 236 14.50 5.13 18.83
N VAL A 237 15.79 4.93 18.91
CA VAL A 237 16.61 5.24 20.10
C VAL A 237 17.57 6.36 19.73
N VAL A 238 17.65 7.41 20.57
CA VAL A 238 18.69 8.44 20.45
C VAL A 238 20.00 7.85 20.98
N GLU A 239 20.90 7.50 20.05
CA GLU A 239 22.13 6.75 20.36
C GLU A 239 23.04 7.48 21.34
N ALA A 240 23.13 8.82 21.25
CA ALA A 240 23.90 9.63 22.19
C ALA A 240 23.34 9.58 23.62
N ASP A 241 22.02 9.71 23.76
CA ASP A 241 21.34 9.67 25.07
C ASP A 241 21.51 8.28 25.74
N LEU A 242 21.41 7.22 24.91
CA LEU A 242 21.64 5.85 25.37
C LEU A 242 23.08 5.65 25.83
N ALA A 243 24.07 6.16 25.07
CA ALA A 243 25.47 6.06 25.42
C ALA A 243 25.77 6.76 26.77
N ASP A 244 25.21 7.94 26.98
CA ASP A 244 25.39 8.69 28.23
C ASP A 244 24.69 8.02 29.42
N ALA A 245 23.53 7.42 29.20
CA ALA A 245 22.83 6.65 30.22
C ALA A 245 23.59 5.36 30.62
N ILE A 246 24.28 4.72 29.69
CA ILE A 246 25.15 3.56 29.95
C ILE A 246 26.39 4.00 30.73
N LYS A 247 27.04 5.09 30.32
CA LYS A 247 28.23 5.62 31.03
C LYS A 247 27.91 6.05 32.45
N SER A 248 26.73 6.61 32.70
CA SER A 248 26.27 6.98 34.06
C SER A 248 25.83 5.78 34.91
N GLY A 249 25.66 4.60 34.30
CA GLY A 249 25.16 3.39 34.98
C GLY A 249 23.67 3.40 35.28
N HIS A 250 22.90 4.31 34.66
CA HIS A 250 21.43 4.27 34.76
C HIS A 250 20.88 3.12 33.89
N VAL A 251 21.37 2.97 32.66
CA VAL A 251 21.13 1.81 31.79
C VAL A 251 22.27 0.80 32.01
N ALA A 252 21.94 -0.43 32.39
CA ALA A 252 22.94 -1.48 32.68
C ALA A 252 23.59 -2.03 31.42
N GLY A 253 22.99 -1.85 30.26
CA GLY A 253 23.54 -2.27 28.98
C GLY A 253 22.50 -2.21 27.85
N ALA A 254 22.97 -2.34 26.64
CA ALA A 254 22.12 -2.35 25.45
C ALA A 254 22.58 -3.38 24.41
N ALA A 255 21.63 -3.84 23.60
CA ALA A 255 21.91 -4.63 22.40
C ALA A 255 21.24 -3.96 21.20
N VAL A 256 22.04 -3.60 20.20
CA VAL A 256 21.56 -2.88 19.01
C VAL A 256 21.98 -3.63 17.76
N ASP A 257 20.99 -3.90 16.92
CA ASP A 257 21.18 -4.54 15.61
C ASP A 257 20.99 -3.53 14.46
N VAL A 258 20.50 -2.33 14.79
CA VAL A 258 20.11 -1.28 13.82
C VAL A 258 20.61 0.08 14.28
N TYR A 259 20.91 0.97 13.33
CA TYR A 259 21.55 2.25 13.59
C TYR A 259 20.87 3.39 12.82
N GLU A 260 20.99 4.63 13.30
CA GLU A 260 20.43 5.80 12.62
C GLU A 260 21.01 5.96 11.21
N VAL A 261 22.28 5.64 11.04
CA VAL A 261 22.97 5.61 9.73
C VAL A 261 23.53 4.21 9.50
N GLU A 262 23.09 3.55 8.44
CA GLU A 262 23.55 2.21 8.06
C GLU A 262 24.22 2.19 6.67
N PRO A 263 25.41 1.58 6.52
CA PRO A 263 26.27 1.03 7.58
C PRO A 263 26.96 2.13 8.40
N PRO A 264 27.03 1.97 9.74
CA PRO A 264 27.74 2.93 10.58
C PRO A 264 29.26 2.77 10.41
N LYS A 265 29.95 3.85 10.09
CA LYS A 265 31.43 3.88 10.06
C LYS A 265 31.99 4.06 11.47
N GLU A 266 31.39 4.98 12.21
CA GLU A 266 31.67 5.28 13.61
C GLU A 266 30.33 5.41 14.33
N ASN A 267 30.26 4.98 15.58
CA ASN A 267 29.07 5.11 16.40
C ASN A 267 29.43 5.29 17.87
N VAL A 268 28.68 6.16 18.56
CA VAL A 268 28.92 6.51 19.98
C VAL A 268 28.73 5.32 20.93
N LEU A 269 28.06 4.26 20.50
CA LEU A 269 27.83 3.03 21.24
C LEU A 269 28.99 2.03 21.12
N PHE A 270 29.86 2.18 20.11
CA PHE A 270 30.93 1.23 19.88
C PHE A 270 31.98 1.30 20.97
N GLY A 271 32.39 0.13 21.45
CA GLY A 271 33.40 0.01 22.49
C GLY A 271 32.93 0.30 23.91
N LEU A 272 31.66 0.70 24.11
CA LEU A 272 31.09 0.86 25.45
C LEU A 272 30.95 -0.52 26.15
N PRO A 273 31.19 -0.59 27.47
CA PRO A 273 30.97 -1.80 28.23
C PRO A 273 29.49 -2.17 28.25
N ASN A 274 29.18 -3.46 28.27
CA ASN A 274 27.81 -3.99 28.28
C ASN A 274 26.95 -3.53 27.09
N VAL A 275 27.58 -3.25 25.93
CA VAL A 275 26.89 -2.96 24.68
C VAL A 275 27.23 -4.03 23.65
N ILE A 276 26.19 -4.64 23.09
CA ILE A 276 26.29 -5.60 21.99
C ILE A 276 25.83 -4.91 20.73
N CYS A 277 26.68 -4.93 19.69
CA CYS A 277 26.41 -4.34 18.39
C CYS A 277 26.47 -5.41 17.30
N THR A 278 25.43 -5.56 16.50
CA THR A 278 25.37 -6.50 15.38
C THR A 278 25.02 -5.77 14.08
N PRO A 279 25.48 -6.26 12.91
CA PRO A 279 25.34 -5.53 11.65
C PRO A 279 24.02 -5.84 10.92
N HIS A 280 22.89 -5.53 11.56
CA HIS A 280 21.52 -5.70 11.04
C HIS A 280 21.24 -7.16 10.62
N LEU A 281 21.36 -8.08 11.57
CA LEU A 281 21.22 -9.53 11.36
C LEU A 281 19.80 -10.07 11.60
N GLY A 282 18.84 -9.25 12.00
CA GLY A 282 17.48 -9.66 12.36
C GLY A 282 16.77 -10.55 11.33
N ALA A 283 17.14 -10.48 10.04
CA ALA A 283 16.60 -11.31 8.97
C ALA A 283 17.68 -12.20 8.30
N SER A 284 18.83 -12.42 8.94
CA SER A 284 20.00 -13.02 8.31
C SER A 284 20.14 -14.51 8.65
N THR A 285 19.09 -15.30 8.37
CA THR A 285 19.14 -16.78 8.38
C THR A 285 18.80 -17.33 7.00
N SER A 286 19.21 -18.58 6.73
CA SER A 286 18.91 -19.26 5.46
C SER A 286 17.39 -19.35 5.24
N GLU A 287 16.65 -19.72 6.26
CA GLU A 287 15.21 -19.89 6.24
C GLU A 287 14.49 -18.55 5.95
N ALA A 288 14.88 -17.49 6.66
CA ALA A 288 14.28 -16.18 6.42
C ALA A 288 14.56 -15.68 4.99
N GLN A 289 15.79 -15.84 4.49
CA GLN A 289 16.16 -15.43 3.14
C GLN A 289 15.41 -16.20 2.07
N GLU A 290 15.19 -17.49 2.28
CA GLU A 290 14.37 -18.31 1.39
C GLU A 290 12.90 -17.90 1.46
N ASN A 291 12.32 -17.85 2.66
CA ASN A 291 10.91 -17.52 2.86
C ASN A 291 10.52 -16.15 2.27
N VAL A 292 11.33 -15.10 2.49
CA VAL A 292 11.02 -13.78 1.92
C VAL A 292 11.17 -13.76 0.40
N ALA A 293 12.08 -14.56 -0.17
CA ALA A 293 12.27 -14.66 -1.61
C ALA A 293 11.11 -15.41 -2.28
N LEU A 294 10.64 -16.51 -1.71
CA LEU A 294 9.48 -17.25 -2.17
C LEU A 294 8.23 -16.35 -2.10
N GLN A 295 7.97 -15.77 -0.94
CA GLN A 295 6.80 -14.93 -0.72
C GLN A 295 6.74 -13.73 -1.67
N VAL A 296 7.86 -13.01 -1.87
CA VAL A 296 7.87 -11.86 -2.78
C VAL A 296 7.63 -12.26 -4.24
N ALA A 297 8.18 -13.41 -4.66
CA ALA A 297 8.00 -13.90 -6.03
C ALA A 297 6.55 -14.32 -6.28
N GLU A 298 5.94 -15.08 -5.36
CA GLU A 298 4.54 -15.50 -5.46
C GLU A 298 3.58 -14.31 -5.54
N GLN A 299 3.67 -13.38 -4.61
CA GLN A 299 2.74 -12.24 -4.58
C GLN A 299 2.93 -11.27 -5.76
N MET A 300 4.16 -11.08 -6.25
CA MET A 300 4.40 -10.30 -7.48
C MET A 300 3.85 -11.00 -8.72
N ALA A 301 4.01 -12.33 -8.81
CA ALA A 301 3.47 -13.13 -9.90
C ALA A 301 1.94 -13.11 -9.90
N ASP A 302 1.30 -13.26 -8.74
CA ASP A 302 -0.14 -13.13 -8.59
C ASP A 302 -0.66 -11.79 -9.09
N PHE A 303 0.00 -10.70 -8.71
CA PHE A 303 -0.38 -9.37 -9.17
C PHE A 303 -0.23 -9.21 -10.69
N LEU A 304 0.91 -9.60 -11.25
CA LEU A 304 1.19 -9.42 -12.69
C LEU A 304 0.28 -10.26 -13.59
N LEU A 305 -0.17 -11.44 -13.12
CA LEU A 305 -0.99 -12.35 -13.90
C LEU A 305 -2.49 -12.20 -13.65
N THR A 306 -2.89 -11.97 -12.40
CA THR A 306 -4.30 -11.99 -11.99
C THR A 306 -4.81 -10.64 -11.49
N GLY A 307 -3.91 -9.72 -11.08
CA GLY A 307 -4.26 -8.47 -10.42
C GLY A 307 -4.50 -8.61 -8.91
N ALA A 308 -4.23 -9.79 -8.31
CA ALA A 308 -4.30 -9.96 -6.86
C ALA A 308 -3.20 -9.15 -6.16
N ILE A 309 -3.54 -8.48 -5.07
CA ILE A 309 -2.63 -7.60 -4.33
C ILE A 309 -2.53 -8.09 -2.89
N SER A 310 -1.37 -8.60 -2.52
CA SER A 310 -1.08 -9.06 -1.16
C SER A 310 0.04 -8.23 -0.55
N ASN A 311 -0.12 -7.87 0.73
CA ASN A 311 0.90 -7.16 1.51
C ASN A 311 1.43 -5.87 0.84
N ALA A 312 0.58 -5.17 0.11
CA ALA A 312 0.93 -3.85 -0.43
C ALA A 312 0.91 -2.80 0.69
N VAL A 313 1.93 -1.95 0.71
CA VAL A 313 2.06 -0.87 1.70
C VAL A 313 1.35 0.41 1.25
N ASN A 314 1.06 0.54 -0.04
CA ASN A 314 0.48 1.73 -0.64
C ASN A 314 -0.87 1.47 -1.37
N PHE A 315 -1.43 0.28 -1.23
CA PHE A 315 -2.72 -0.07 -1.83
C PHE A 315 -3.46 -1.11 -0.98
N PRO A 316 -4.81 -1.13 -0.96
CA PRO A 316 -5.58 -2.18 -0.30
C PRO A 316 -5.30 -3.56 -0.88
N SER A 317 -5.23 -4.58 -0.02
CA SER A 317 -5.06 -5.96 -0.46
C SER A 317 -6.31 -6.46 -1.20
N ILE A 318 -6.10 -7.23 -2.26
CA ILE A 318 -7.12 -7.94 -3.04
C ILE A 318 -6.66 -9.39 -3.13
N THR A 319 -7.41 -10.31 -2.54
CA THR A 319 -7.02 -11.73 -2.55
C THR A 319 -7.10 -12.33 -3.96
N ALA A 320 -6.40 -13.44 -4.20
CA ALA A 320 -6.45 -14.14 -5.48
C ALA A 320 -7.87 -14.67 -5.81
N GLU A 321 -8.66 -14.99 -4.78
CA GLU A 321 -10.06 -15.43 -4.93
C GLU A 321 -11.00 -14.27 -5.27
N GLU A 322 -10.73 -13.08 -4.72
CA GLU A 322 -11.53 -11.87 -4.99
C GLU A 322 -11.20 -11.23 -6.33
N ALA A 323 -9.94 -11.25 -6.75
CA ALA A 323 -9.46 -10.54 -7.93
C ALA A 323 -10.27 -10.83 -9.22
N PRO A 324 -10.62 -12.08 -9.56
CA PRO A 324 -11.44 -12.37 -10.73
C PRO A 324 -12.85 -11.77 -10.66
N LYS A 325 -13.48 -11.79 -9.48
CA LYS A 325 -14.82 -11.23 -9.25
C LYS A 325 -14.81 -9.71 -9.20
N LEU A 326 -13.76 -9.13 -8.61
CA LEU A 326 -13.61 -7.69 -8.43
C LEU A 326 -13.22 -6.97 -9.72
N ARG A 327 -12.45 -7.61 -10.60
CA ARG A 327 -11.91 -7.02 -11.83
C ARG A 327 -12.95 -6.35 -12.74
N PRO A 328 -14.12 -6.96 -13.02
CA PRO A 328 -15.16 -6.28 -13.82
C PRO A 328 -15.72 -5.03 -13.13
N PHE A 329 -15.87 -5.07 -11.79
CA PHE A 329 -16.36 -3.93 -11.02
C PHE A 329 -15.30 -2.82 -10.86
N VAL A 330 -14.01 -3.15 -10.80
CA VAL A 330 -12.92 -2.16 -10.86
C VAL A 330 -12.98 -1.42 -12.19
N LYS A 331 -13.16 -2.15 -13.31
CA LYS A 331 -13.33 -1.54 -14.64
C LYS A 331 -14.58 -0.67 -14.70
N LEU A 332 -15.71 -1.16 -14.18
CA LEU A 332 -16.96 -0.39 -14.08
C LEU A 332 -16.75 0.90 -13.28
N ALA A 333 -16.15 0.82 -12.08
CA ALA A 333 -15.90 1.96 -11.23
C ALA A 333 -15.05 3.04 -11.91
N GLU A 334 -13.97 2.63 -12.57
CA GLU A 334 -13.09 3.50 -13.34
C GLU A 334 -13.84 4.19 -14.49
N GLN A 335 -14.64 3.44 -15.24
CA GLN A 335 -15.41 3.96 -16.37
C GLN A 335 -16.54 4.90 -15.92
N LEU A 336 -17.26 4.60 -14.82
CA LEU A 336 -18.26 5.49 -14.25
C LEU A 336 -17.64 6.80 -13.77
N GLY A 337 -16.49 6.71 -13.08
CA GLY A 337 -15.73 7.89 -12.67
C GLY A 337 -15.31 8.74 -13.87
N SER A 338 -14.73 8.10 -14.90
CA SER A 338 -14.31 8.75 -16.13
C SER A 338 -15.49 9.43 -16.84
N PHE A 339 -16.63 8.74 -16.97
CA PHE A 339 -17.83 9.30 -17.56
C PHE A 339 -18.29 10.57 -16.80
N ALA A 340 -18.42 10.47 -15.49
CA ALA A 340 -18.85 11.59 -14.67
C ALA A 340 -17.87 12.78 -14.76
N GLY A 341 -16.56 12.50 -14.73
CA GLY A 341 -15.50 13.52 -14.86
C GLY A 341 -15.50 14.22 -16.21
N GLN A 342 -15.66 13.48 -17.31
CA GLN A 342 -15.71 14.05 -18.67
C GLN A 342 -16.95 14.95 -18.90
N LEU A 343 -18.00 14.78 -18.11
CA LEU A 343 -19.17 15.67 -18.14
C LEU A 343 -18.99 16.95 -17.33
N THR A 344 -17.81 17.22 -16.79
CA THR A 344 -17.53 18.43 -16.02
C THR A 344 -16.49 19.30 -16.71
N ASP A 345 -16.59 20.62 -16.53
CA ASP A 345 -15.71 21.60 -17.18
C ASP A 345 -14.45 21.90 -16.35
N ALA A 346 -14.38 21.40 -15.11
CA ALA A 346 -13.25 21.56 -14.20
C ALA A 346 -13.18 20.35 -13.24
N ALA A 347 -12.05 20.22 -12.53
CA ALA A 347 -11.88 19.17 -11.54
C ALA A 347 -12.95 19.26 -10.44
N PRO A 348 -13.61 18.13 -10.08
CA PRO A 348 -14.65 18.13 -9.05
C PRO A 348 -14.07 18.43 -7.65
N ASN A 349 -14.89 19.09 -6.81
CA ASN A 349 -14.56 19.32 -5.40
C ASN A 349 -15.22 18.29 -4.46
N PHE A 350 -16.06 17.40 -5.02
CA PHE A 350 -16.75 16.34 -4.31
C PHE A 350 -16.96 15.13 -5.22
N ILE A 351 -16.71 13.94 -4.67
CA ILE A 351 -16.95 12.66 -5.34
C ILE A 351 -17.69 11.75 -4.34
N ARG A 352 -18.80 11.15 -4.76
CA ARG A 352 -19.50 10.13 -3.99
C ARG A 352 -19.54 8.84 -4.81
N VAL A 353 -19.22 7.72 -4.15
CA VAL A 353 -19.35 6.38 -4.72
C VAL A 353 -20.37 5.61 -3.90
N GLU A 354 -21.45 5.19 -4.56
CA GLU A 354 -22.51 4.41 -3.94
C GLU A 354 -22.46 2.97 -4.46
N TYR A 355 -22.62 2.04 -3.55
CA TYR A 355 -22.62 0.59 -3.80
C TYR A 355 -23.97 0.03 -3.37
N ALA A 356 -24.63 -0.73 -4.22
CA ALA A 356 -25.92 -1.34 -3.94
C ALA A 356 -25.92 -2.83 -4.31
N GLY A 357 -26.47 -3.66 -3.41
CA GLY A 357 -26.47 -5.12 -3.54
C GLY A 357 -25.10 -5.72 -3.30
N ASP A 358 -24.80 -6.87 -3.92
CA ASP A 358 -23.60 -7.68 -3.66
C ASP A 358 -22.27 -6.91 -3.75
N VAL A 359 -22.19 -5.90 -4.60
CA VAL A 359 -20.98 -5.07 -4.72
C VAL A 359 -20.66 -4.30 -3.44
N ALA A 360 -21.64 -4.06 -2.57
CA ALA A 360 -21.44 -3.38 -1.29
C ALA A 360 -20.64 -4.24 -0.29
N ASP A 361 -20.64 -5.54 -0.46
CA ASP A 361 -19.91 -6.50 0.37
C ASP A 361 -18.52 -6.84 -0.18
N MET A 362 -18.20 -6.35 -1.39
CA MET A 362 -16.87 -6.51 -2.00
C MET A 362 -15.85 -5.54 -1.38
N ASN A 363 -14.61 -5.59 -1.85
CA ASN A 363 -13.55 -4.66 -1.47
C ASN A 363 -13.81 -3.25 -2.03
N THR A 364 -14.70 -2.51 -1.39
CA THR A 364 -15.13 -1.16 -1.82
C THR A 364 -13.99 -0.15 -1.87
N ARG A 365 -12.90 -0.34 -1.10
CA ARG A 365 -11.75 0.57 -1.14
C ARG A 365 -11.05 0.54 -2.50
N ALA A 366 -10.89 -0.63 -3.10
CA ALA A 366 -10.30 -0.76 -4.44
C ALA A 366 -11.23 -0.15 -5.51
N LEU A 367 -12.55 -0.34 -5.36
CA LEU A 367 -13.55 0.23 -6.25
C LEU A 367 -13.61 1.77 -6.14
N SER A 368 -13.60 2.32 -4.92
CA SER A 368 -13.50 3.76 -4.71
C SER A 368 -12.23 4.34 -5.34
N SER A 369 -11.08 3.69 -5.17
CA SER A 369 -9.82 4.13 -5.77
C SER A 369 -9.90 4.20 -7.29
N ALA A 370 -10.53 3.22 -7.93
CA ALA A 370 -10.77 3.19 -9.37
C ALA A 370 -11.72 4.32 -9.82
N ALA A 371 -12.84 4.51 -9.10
CA ALA A 371 -13.82 5.57 -9.40
C ALA A 371 -13.21 6.98 -9.27
N ILE A 372 -12.45 7.24 -8.20
CA ILE A 372 -11.75 8.51 -7.97
C ILE A 372 -10.73 8.76 -9.10
N SER A 373 -9.92 7.76 -9.43
CA SER A 373 -8.96 7.86 -10.52
C SER A 373 -9.66 8.19 -11.84
N GLY A 374 -10.73 7.47 -12.17
CA GLY A 374 -11.54 7.75 -13.36
C GLY A 374 -12.03 9.19 -13.40
N ALA A 375 -12.63 9.68 -12.30
CA ALA A 375 -13.20 11.03 -12.23
C ALA A 375 -12.15 12.14 -12.36
N LEU A 376 -10.93 11.92 -11.92
CA LEU A 376 -9.87 12.94 -11.86
C LEU A 376 -8.89 12.89 -13.04
N ARG A 377 -8.75 11.77 -13.75
CA ARG A 377 -7.71 11.58 -14.79
C ARG A 377 -7.74 12.59 -15.92
N HIS A 378 -8.88 13.20 -16.19
CA HIS A 378 -9.04 14.21 -17.25
C HIS A 378 -8.52 15.60 -16.84
N PHE A 379 -8.25 15.81 -15.55
CA PHE A 379 -7.80 17.07 -14.98
C PHE A 379 -6.44 16.96 -14.30
N LEU A 380 -6.10 15.78 -13.80
CA LEU A 380 -4.92 15.53 -12.98
C LEU A 380 -4.23 14.24 -13.43
N HIS A 381 -2.93 14.21 -13.29
CA HIS A 381 -2.16 13.00 -13.54
C HIS A 381 -2.32 12.06 -12.34
N VAL A 382 -3.30 11.18 -12.43
CA VAL A 382 -3.65 10.22 -11.37
C VAL A 382 -3.91 8.83 -11.93
N ASN A 383 -3.78 7.85 -11.06
CA ASN A 383 -4.09 6.45 -11.30
C ASN A 383 -4.79 5.86 -10.08
N MET A 384 -5.14 4.59 -10.13
CA MET A 384 -5.87 3.90 -9.06
C MET A 384 -5.16 3.95 -7.71
N VAL A 385 -3.82 3.99 -7.71
CA VAL A 385 -3.00 4.01 -6.47
C VAL A 385 -2.90 5.43 -5.91
N SER A 386 -2.65 6.42 -6.76
CA SER A 386 -2.46 7.82 -6.36
C SER A 386 -3.76 8.61 -6.20
N GLY A 387 -4.83 8.22 -6.89
CA GLY A 387 -6.09 8.97 -6.93
C GLY A 387 -6.65 9.37 -5.57
N PRO A 388 -6.79 8.46 -4.58
CA PRO A 388 -7.27 8.80 -3.26
C PRO A 388 -6.37 9.79 -2.49
N ILE A 389 -5.05 9.68 -2.66
CA ILE A 389 -4.07 10.56 -2.00
C ILE A 389 -4.15 11.95 -2.60
N VAL A 390 -4.12 12.05 -3.92
CA VAL A 390 -4.23 13.33 -4.64
C VAL A 390 -5.57 14.01 -4.37
N ALA A 391 -6.67 13.26 -4.31
CA ALA A 391 -7.98 13.80 -3.92
C ALA A 391 -7.93 14.44 -2.53
N LYS A 392 -7.33 13.75 -1.56
CA LYS A 392 -7.17 14.25 -0.19
C LYS A 392 -6.28 15.51 -0.14
N GLU A 393 -5.13 15.50 -0.80
CA GLU A 393 -4.21 16.65 -0.87
C GLU A 393 -4.83 17.89 -1.52
N ARG A 394 -5.71 17.67 -2.49
CA ARG A 394 -6.46 18.74 -3.17
C ARG A 394 -7.72 19.18 -2.44
N GLY A 395 -8.02 18.60 -1.27
CA GLY A 395 -9.23 18.93 -0.50
C GLY A 395 -10.52 18.47 -1.15
N ILE A 396 -10.47 17.51 -2.08
CA ILE A 396 -11.65 16.93 -2.71
C ILE A 396 -12.34 16.03 -1.68
N LYS A 397 -13.59 16.35 -1.34
CA LYS A 397 -14.36 15.53 -0.41
C LYS A 397 -14.80 14.24 -1.09
N VAL A 398 -14.47 13.08 -0.49
CA VAL A 398 -14.90 11.76 -0.97
C VAL A 398 -15.85 11.15 0.03
N GLU A 399 -16.99 10.63 -0.45
CA GLU A 399 -17.97 9.90 0.35
C GLU A 399 -18.22 8.51 -0.26
N GLU A 400 -18.27 7.51 0.60
CA GLU A 400 -18.70 6.15 0.25
C GLU A 400 -20.05 5.87 0.91
N VAL A 401 -21.00 5.34 0.14
CA VAL A 401 -22.34 4.98 0.62
C VAL A 401 -22.62 3.53 0.23
N ARG A 402 -22.98 2.73 1.20
CA ARG A 402 -23.42 1.35 0.98
C ARG A 402 -24.93 1.27 1.20
N ARG A 403 -25.62 0.60 0.27
CA ARG A 403 -27.06 0.37 0.33
C ARG A 403 -27.35 -1.12 0.18
N GLY A 404 -28.44 -1.57 0.75
CA GLY A 404 -28.99 -2.88 0.42
C GLY A 404 -29.46 -2.92 -1.05
N GLN A 405 -29.95 -4.08 -1.48
CA GLN A 405 -30.54 -4.23 -2.79
C GLN A 405 -31.77 -3.31 -2.94
N GLU A 406 -31.69 -2.36 -3.84
CA GLU A 406 -32.76 -1.40 -4.15
C GLU A 406 -32.92 -1.31 -5.67
N GLY A 407 -34.15 -1.40 -6.18
CA GLY A 407 -34.48 -1.19 -7.59
C GLY A 407 -34.49 -2.46 -8.43
N ALA A 408 -34.34 -2.31 -9.76
CA ALA A 408 -34.48 -3.38 -10.74
C ALA A 408 -33.20 -4.23 -10.94
N TYR A 409 -32.07 -3.80 -10.41
CA TYR A 409 -30.79 -4.46 -10.56
C TYR A 409 -30.35 -5.08 -9.23
N GLU A 410 -29.88 -6.32 -9.27
CA GLU A 410 -29.38 -7.02 -8.08
C GLU A 410 -28.17 -6.34 -7.48
N THR A 411 -27.31 -5.78 -8.32
CA THR A 411 -26.11 -5.05 -7.91
C THR A 411 -25.81 -3.91 -8.87
N TYR A 412 -25.38 -2.77 -8.36
CA TYR A 412 -24.92 -1.64 -9.18
C TYR A 412 -24.00 -0.70 -8.39
N MET A 413 -23.26 0.10 -9.11
CA MET A 413 -22.48 1.22 -8.59
C MET A 413 -23.00 2.54 -9.17
N ARG A 414 -22.90 3.61 -8.38
CA ARG A 414 -23.14 4.99 -8.84
C ARG A 414 -21.99 5.88 -8.44
N VAL A 415 -21.48 6.65 -9.38
CA VAL A 415 -20.48 7.69 -9.13
C VAL A 415 -21.13 9.04 -9.36
N THR A 416 -21.07 9.89 -8.35
CA THR A 416 -21.54 11.28 -8.42
C THR A 416 -20.36 12.21 -8.23
N VAL A 417 -20.16 13.13 -9.16
CA VAL A 417 -19.20 14.23 -9.05
C VAL A 417 -19.93 15.55 -8.92
N ARG A 418 -19.37 16.49 -8.17
CA ARG A 418 -19.95 17.83 -7.99
C ARG A 418 -18.89 18.90 -8.19
N ILE A 419 -19.26 19.95 -8.92
CA ILE A 419 -18.52 21.19 -9.04
C ILE A 419 -19.47 22.32 -8.65
N ASN A 420 -19.15 23.03 -7.58
CA ASN A 420 -20.02 24.05 -7.00
C ASN A 420 -21.44 23.48 -6.70
N SER A 421 -22.46 23.96 -7.42
CA SER A 421 -23.85 23.49 -7.29
C SER A 421 -24.29 22.47 -8.35
N GLN A 422 -23.40 22.14 -9.31
CA GLN A 422 -23.76 21.20 -10.39
C GLN A 422 -23.30 19.78 -10.03
N GLU A 423 -24.24 18.85 -10.03
CA GLU A 423 -23.97 17.43 -9.84
C GLU A 423 -24.12 16.67 -11.17
N ARG A 424 -23.25 15.67 -11.36
CA ARG A 424 -23.31 14.69 -12.43
C ARG A 424 -23.19 13.31 -11.82
N ALA A 425 -24.17 12.46 -12.05
CA ALA A 425 -24.23 11.12 -11.51
C ALA A 425 -24.38 10.10 -12.63
N VAL A 426 -23.60 9.03 -12.58
CA VAL A 426 -23.70 7.92 -13.52
C VAL A 426 -23.73 6.62 -12.73
N ALA A 427 -24.70 5.77 -13.04
CA ALA A 427 -24.82 4.44 -12.46
C ALA A 427 -24.61 3.35 -13.52
N GLY A 428 -24.04 2.25 -13.09
CA GLY A 428 -23.77 1.10 -13.95
C GLY A 428 -23.73 -0.20 -13.16
N THR A 429 -23.80 -1.28 -13.89
CA THR A 429 -23.69 -2.64 -13.35
C THR A 429 -22.79 -3.50 -14.23
N VAL A 430 -22.46 -4.69 -13.78
CA VAL A 430 -21.77 -5.73 -14.57
C VAL A 430 -22.77 -6.82 -14.88
N PHE A 431 -22.95 -7.11 -16.17
CA PHE A 431 -23.83 -8.18 -16.61
C PHE A 431 -23.17 -9.56 -16.50
N SER A 432 -23.93 -10.63 -16.68
CA SER A 432 -23.45 -12.01 -16.57
C SER A 432 -22.32 -12.37 -17.55
N ASP A 433 -22.15 -11.60 -18.63
CA ASP A 433 -21.04 -11.72 -19.56
C ASP A 433 -19.74 -11.05 -19.06
N GLY A 434 -19.75 -10.47 -17.85
CA GLY A 434 -18.63 -9.76 -17.23
C GLY A 434 -18.38 -8.36 -17.78
N LYS A 435 -19.29 -7.82 -18.60
CA LYS A 435 -19.12 -6.49 -19.21
C LYS A 435 -19.82 -5.41 -18.39
N PRO A 436 -19.15 -4.27 -18.15
CA PRO A 436 -19.76 -3.08 -17.58
C PRO A 436 -20.82 -2.48 -18.49
N ARG A 437 -21.93 -2.04 -17.90
CA ARG A 437 -23.03 -1.36 -18.57
C ARG A 437 -23.44 -0.10 -17.80
N ILE A 438 -23.80 0.96 -18.56
CA ILE A 438 -24.44 2.16 -18.01
C ILE A 438 -25.92 1.86 -17.88
N ILE A 439 -26.51 2.10 -16.70
CA ILE A 439 -27.95 1.87 -16.44
C ILE A 439 -28.71 3.16 -16.15
N GLN A 440 -28.01 4.22 -15.75
CA GLN A 440 -28.65 5.50 -15.43
C GLN A 440 -27.64 6.64 -15.54
N ILE A 441 -28.07 7.79 -16.07
CA ILE A 441 -27.34 9.06 -16.05
C ILE A 441 -28.20 10.11 -15.37
N ASN A 442 -27.69 10.74 -14.30
CA ASN A 442 -28.46 11.58 -13.39
C ASN A 442 -29.71 10.83 -12.88
N ARG A 443 -30.91 11.20 -13.34
CA ARG A 443 -32.17 10.52 -13.02
C ARG A 443 -32.75 9.74 -14.21
N THR A 444 -32.12 9.84 -15.36
CA THR A 444 -32.63 9.24 -16.60
C THR A 444 -32.15 7.81 -16.74
N PRO A 445 -33.02 6.81 -16.77
CA PRO A 445 -32.63 5.44 -17.08
C PRO A 445 -32.19 5.35 -18.53
N VAL A 446 -31.10 4.62 -18.76
CA VAL A 446 -30.55 4.34 -20.11
C VAL A 446 -29.76 3.05 -20.03
N ASP A 447 -29.87 2.20 -21.05
CA ASP A 447 -29.07 0.98 -21.18
C ASP A 447 -28.07 1.18 -22.32
N ALA A 448 -26.78 1.24 -21.99
CA ALA A 448 -25.72 1.50 -22.97
C ALA A 448 -24.39 0.87 -22.57
N ASP A 449 -23.59 0.52 -23.59
CA ASP A 449 -22.21 0.09 -23.43
C ASP A 449 -21.26 1.28 -23.22
N PHE A 450 -20.13 1.01 -22.55
CA PHE A 450 -18.97 1.90 -22.64
C PHE A 450 -18.19 1.62 -23.92
N ALA A 451 -18.47 2.40 -24.96
CA ALA A 451 -17.74 2.32 -26.22
C ALA A 451 -16.52 3.25 -26.24
N PRO A 452 -15.47 2.96 -27.04
CA PRO A 452 -14.29 3.83 -27.15
C PRO A 452 -14.62 5.28 -27.49
N ASN A 453 -15.63 5.51 -28.33
CA ASN A 453 -16.10 6.83 -28.73
C ASN A 453 -17.60 6.92 -28.52
N LEU A 454 -18.03 7.80 -27.62
CA LEU A 454 -19.42 8.08 -27.37
C LEU A 454 -19.71 9.57 -27.58
N LEU A 455 -20.80 9.86 -28.29
CA LEU A 455 -21.41 11.18 -28.31
C LEU A 455 -22.56 11.21 -27.30
N TYR A 456 -22.43 12.03 -26.27
CA TYR A 456 -23.47 12.31 -25.29
C TYR A 456 -24.22 13.56 -25.66
N THR A 457 -25.57 13.54 -25.63
CA THR A 457 -26.40 14.74 -25.79
C THR A 457 -27.52 14.80 -24.77
N GLU A 458 -27.87 16.01 -24.32
CA GLU A 458 -29.10 16.33 -23.60
C GLU A 458 -30.01 17.16 -24.52
N ASN A 459 -31.25 16.73 -24.69
CA ASN A 459 -32.23 17.40 -25.56
C ASN A 459 -33.64 17.43 -24.96
N ALA A 460 -34.52 18.24 -25.52
CA ALA A 460 -35.94 18.12 -25.22
C ALA A 460 -36.52 16.87 -25.91
N ASP A 461 -37.42 16.15 -25.20
CA ASP A 461 -38.13 14.99 -25.76
C ASP A 461 -39.16 15.45 -26.79
N LYS A 462 -38.71 15.66 -28.03
CA LYS A 462 -39.56 16.11 -29.13
C LYS A 462 -39.30 15.28 -30.42
N PRO A 463 -40.36 15.07 -31.23
CA PRO A 463 -40.21 14.44 -32.54
C PRO A 463 -39.21 15.16 -33.44
N GLY A 464 -38.47 14.40 -34.24
CA GLY A 464 -37.52 14.93 -35.22
C GLY A 464 -36.05 14.95 -34.74
N TYR A 465 -35.77 14.89 -33.46
CA TYR A 465 -34.41 14.97 -32.90
C TYR A 465 -33.50 13.84 -33.44
N ILE A 466 -33.96 12.58 -33.40
CA ILE A 466 -33.17 11.42 -33.85
C ILE A 466 -32.84 11.57 -35.35
N GLY A 467 -33.81 11.95 -36.17
CA GLY A 467 -33.63 12.16 -37.60
C GLY A 467 -32.63 13.29 -37.90
N ALA A 468 -32.75 14.43 -37.18
CA ALA A 468 -31.83 15.55 -37.34
C ALA A 468 -30.40 15.18 -36.98
N LEU A 469 -30.18 14.49 -35.83
CA LEU A 469 -28.87 14.06 -35.38
C LEU A 469 -28.27 13.02 -36.31
N GLY A 470 -29.06 12.00 -36.73
CA GLY A 470 -28.59 10.96 -37.65
C GLY A 470 -28.21 11.51 -39.03
N THR A 471 -29.03 12.43 -39.57
CA THR A 471 -28.74 13.12 -40.84
C THR A 471 -27.46 13.93 -40.76
N LEU A 472 -27.27 14.67 -39.66
CA LEU A 472 -26.06 15.46 -39.44
C LEU A 472 -24.81 14.58 -39.35
N LEU A 473 -24.84 13.53 -38.53
CA LEU A 473 -23.69 12.64 -38.38
C LEU A 473 -23.34 11.94 -39.69
N GLY A 474 -24.36 11.48 -40.43
CA GLY A 474 -24.16 10.91 -41.75
C GLY A 474 -23.55 11.88 -42.78
N ALA A 475 -23.99 13.15 -42.75
CA ALA A 475 -23.43 14.21 -43.63
C ALA A 475 -21.97 14.56 -43.27
N GLU A 476 -21.59 14.40 -42.01
CA GLU A 476 -20.21 14.59 -41.51
C GLU A 476 -19.35 13.31 -41.66
N GLY A 477 -19.88 12.24 -42.26
CA GLY A 477 -19.17 10.98 -42.47
C GLY A 477 -18.97 10.14 -41.19
N VAL A 478 -19.72 10.42 -40.11
CA VAL A 478 -19.63 9.70 -38.86
C VAL A 478 -20.61 8.53 -38.84
N ASN A 479 -20.08 7.31 -38.75
CA ASN A 479 -20.90 6.10 -38.68
C ASN A 479 -21.39 5.83 -37.25
N ILE A 480 -22.68 5.52 -37.10
CA ILE A 480 -23.35 5.23 -35.83
C ILE A 480 -23.36 3.70 -35.64
N ALA A 481 -22.70 3.24 -34.54
CA ALA A 481 -22.70 1.83 -34.18
C ALA A 481 -23.92 1.48 -33.29
N THR A 482 -24.23 2.30 -32.29
CA THR A 482 -25.42 2.15 -31.44
C THR A 482 -26.05 3.50 -31.12
N PHE A 483 -27.36 3.51 -30.87
CA PHE A 483 -28.11 4.71 -30.52
C PHE A 483 -29.02 4.41 -29.34
N ASN A 484 -28.64 4.85 -28.15
CA ASN A 484 -29.37 4.60 -26.90
C ASN A 484 -30.02 5.91 -26.42
N LEU A 485 -31.32 5.85 -26.17
CA LEU A 485 -32.12 6.98 -25.70
C LEU A 485 -32.66 6.72 -24.31
N GLY A 486 -32.64 7.75 -23.47
CA GLY A 486 -33.29 7.75 -22.18
C GLY A 486 -34.14 9.02 -21.98
N ARG A 487 -35.23 8.92 -21.21
CA ARG A 487 -36.03 10.04 -20.77
C ARG A 487 -36.61 9.79 -19.37
N GLU A 488 -36.76 10.84 -18.58
CA GLU A 488 -37.37 10.72 -17.25
C GLU A 488 -38.89 10.51 -17.35
N ALA A 489 -39.54 11.22 -18.27
CA ALA A 489 -40.98 11.13 -18.56
C ALA A 489 -41.25 11.66 -19.96
N PRO A 490 -42.40 11.32 -20.60
CA PRO A 490 -42.80 11.88 -21.87
C PRO A 490 -42.82 13.41 -21.86
N GLY A 491 -42.16 14.05 -22.82
CA GLY A 491 -42.04 15.49 -22.94
C GLY A 491 -41.07 16.20 -22.00
N ALA A 492 -40.40 15.47 -21.14
CA ALA A 492 -39.37 15.98 -20.24
C ALA A 492 -38.00 16.11 -20.96
N LYS A 493 -36.92 16.24 -20.19
CA LYS A 493 -35.56 16.13 -20.75
C LYS A 493 -35.29 14.71 -21.17
N ALA A 494 -34.66 14.58 -22.31
CA ALA A 494 -34.14 13.32 -22.83
C ALA A 494 -32.63 13.40 -22.99
N LEU A 495 -31.99 12.26 -23.03
CA LEU A 495 -30.57 12.14 -23.36
C LEU A 495 -30.35 11.05 -24.41
N ALA A 496 -29.29 11.21 -25.20
CA ALA A 496 -28.83 10.15 -26.08
C ALA A 496 -27.36 9.85 -25.83
N LEU A 497 -27.04 8.56 -25.86
CA LEU A 497 -25.70 8.02 -25.98
C LEU A 497 -25.56 7.35 -27.32
N VAL A 498 -24.72 7.91 -28.19
CA VAL A 498 -24.48 7.42 -29.53
C VAL A 498 -23.07 6.90 -29.62
N SER A 499 -22.91 5.59 -29.81
CA SER A 499 -21.60 5.00 -30.10
C SER A 499 -21.26 5.24 -31.56
N VAL A 500 -20.06 5.74 -31.83
CA VAL A 500 -19.56 6.03 -33.17
C VAL A 500 -18.21 5.35 -33.42
N ASP A 501 -17.93 5.01 -34.66
CA ASP A 501 -16.71 4.28 -35.01
C ASP A 501 -15.46 5.16 -34.83
N GLU A 502 -15.59 6.45 -35.14
CA GLU A 502 -14.48 7.42 -35.06
C GLU A 502 -14.81 8.58 -34.09
N PRO A 503 -13.80 9.22 -33.47
CA PRO A 503 -14.03 10.36 -32.63
C PRO A 503 -14.69 11.54 -33.36
N VAL A 504 -15.81 12.04 -32.85
CA VAL A 504 -16.51 13.22 -33.40
C VAL A 504 -15.58 14.42 -33.34
N GLN A 505 -15.41 15.14 -34.44
CA GLN A 505 -14.57 16.33 -34.54
C GLN A 505 -15.22 17.54 -33.85
N ASP A 506 -14.42 18.56 -33.47
CA ASP A 506 -14.93 19.77 -32.81
C ASP A 506 -15.96 20.52 -33.68
N SER A 507 -15.74 20.58 -34.99
CA SER A 507 -16.66 21.19 -35.92
C SER A 507 -18.02 20.48 -35.94
N THR A 508 -18.01 19.15 -35.94
CA THR A 508 -19.22 18.33 -35.90
C THR A 508 -19.93 18.46 -34.55
N LEU A 509 -19.19 18.47 -33.41
CA LEU A 509 -19.76 18.69 -32.11
C LEU A 509 -20.46 20.06 -32.02
N ALA A 510 -19.88 21.11 -32.57
CA ALA A 510 -20.48 22.44 -32.62
C ALA A 510 -21.81 22.43 -33.45
N LYS A 511 -21.88 21.69 -34.56
CA LYS A 511 -23.09 21.52 -35.32
C LYS A 511 -24.16 20.73 -34.57
N VAL A 512 -23.77 19.71 -33.80
CA VAL A 512 -24.68 18.96 -32.91
C VAL A 512 -25.29 19.87 -31.86
N LEU A 513 -24.47 20.72 -31.22
CA LEU A 513 -24.93 21.71 -30.25
C LEU A 513 -25.90 22.74 -30.87
N ALA A 514 -25.77 23.04 -32.16
CA ALA A 514 -26.65 23.97 -32.88
C ALA A 514 -27.99 23.34 -33.35
N LEU A 515 -28.17 22.03 -33.18
CA LEU A 515 -29.43 21.36 -33.54
C LEU A 515 -30.56 21.86 -32.66
N PRO A 516 -31.80 22.01 -33.22
CA PRO A 516 -32.96 22.37 -32.43
C PRO A 516 -33.15 21.45 -31.22
N HIS A 517 -33.44 22.05 -30.06
CA HIS A 517 -33.77 21.34 -28.85
C HIS A 517 -32.58 20.60 -28.16
N VAL A 518 -31.36 20.76 -28.63
CA VAL A 518 -30.17 20.26 -27.96
C VAL A 518 -29.68 21.29 -26.94
N PHE A 519 -29.53 20.86 -25.69
CA PHE A 519 -29.05 21.72 -24.60
C PHE A 519 -27.55 21.51 -24.30
N ARG A 520 -27.07 20.30 -24.56
CA ARG A 520 -25.70 19.91 -24.30
C ARG A 520 -25.27 18.81 -25.26
N ALA A 521 -24.02 18.85 -25.67
CA ALA A 521 -23.34 17.75 -26.34
C ALA A 521 -21.92 17.63 -25.82
N ALA A 522 -21.43 16.41 -25.67
CA ALA A 522 -20.07 16.11 -25.23
C ALA A 522 -19.56 14.84 -25.90
N ARG A 523 -18.27 14.80 -26.14
CA ARG A 523 -17.56 13.57 -26.56
C ARG A 523 -17.05 12.88 -25.31
N LEU A 524 -17.22 11.58 -25.24
CA LEU A 524 -16.68 10.75 -24.16
C LEU A 524 -15.80 9.65 -24.79
N SER A 525 -14.67 9.37 -24.15
CA SER A 525 -13.71 8.33 -24.58
C SER A 525 -13.34 7.40 -23.42
N PHE A 526 -13.23 6.06 -23.70
CA PHE A 526 -12.99 5.04 -22.69
C PHE A 526 -11.91 4.05 -23.08
#